data_58264b0ef4b7fbde9154e2e421e8291e
#
_entry.id   58264b0ef4b7fbde9154e2e421e8291e
#
_cell.length_a   1.000
_cell.length_b   1.000
_cell.length_c   1.000
_cell.angle_alpha   90.00
_cell.angle_beta   90.00
_cell.angle_gamma   90.00
#
_symmetry.space_group_name_H-M   'P 1'
#
loop_
_entity.id
_entity.type
_entity.pdbx_description
1 polymer ?
#
loop_
_entity_poly.entity_id
_entity_poly.type
_entity_poly.pdbx_seq_one_letter_code
_entity_poly.pdbx_strand_id
1 'polypeptide(L)'
;MLDSHLHPRLKPLLNAVAGALDRPGISPDGLTLVGFAIGVLALPFLALGWYGAALAAILLNRLLDGLDGALARRRGLTDAGGFLDIALDFLFYALVPFGFILADPLNNALAGGWLLFAFIGTGSSFLAFAALAARHQI
;
A
#
# COMPACT_ATOMS: atom_id res chain seq x y z
N MET A 1 -13.31 6.52 -9.41
CA MET A 1 -14.72 6.16 -9.64
C MET A 1 -15.23 5.13 -8.67
N LEU A 2 -14.60 3.96 -8.61
CA LEU A 2 -14.95 2.98 -7.59
C LEU A 2 -14.73 3.55 -6.18
N ASP A 3 -13.66 4.30 -5.99
CA ASP A 3 -13.34 4.94 -4.71
C ASP A 3 -14.40 5.92 -4.26
N SER A 4 -15.01 6.67 -5.18
CA SER A 4 -16.07 7.62 -4.82
C SER A 4 -17.33 6.94 -4.29
N HIS A 5 -17.55 5.67 -4.64
CA HIS A 5 -18.68 4.89 -4.14
C HIS A 5 -18.32 4.06 -2.91
N LEU A 6 -17.13 3.46 -2.90
CA LEU A 6 -16.70 2.59 -1.80
C LEU A 6 -16.17 3.37 -0.61
N HIS A 7 -15.42 4.44 -0.82
CA HIS A 7 -14.79 5.21 0.24
C HIS A 7 -15.80 5.75 1.26
N PRO A 8 -16.94 6.35 0.85
CA PRO A 8 -17.93 6.80 1.84
C PRO A 8 -18.56 5.69 2.65
N ARG A 9 -18.59 4.45 2.13
CA ARG A 9 -19.14 3.29 2.83
C ARG A 9 -18.12 2.66 3.77
N LEU A 10 -16.84 2.63 3.35
CA LEU A 10 -15.75 2.03 4.12
C LEU A 10 -15.22 2.96 5.20
N LYS A 11 -15.27 4.26 4.98
CA LYS A 11 -14.72 5.24 5.91
C LYS A 11 -15.29 5.13 7.33
N PRO A 12 -16.62 5.04 7.54
CA PRO A 12 -17.15 4.86 8.88
C PRO A 12 -16.68 3.57 9.53
N LEU A 13 -16.60 2.48 8.77
CA LEU A 13 -16.13 1.20 9.29
C LEU A 13 -14.66 1.29 9.69
N LEU A 14 -13.82 1.86 8.82
CA LEU A 14 -12.40 2.05 9.11
C LEU A 14 -12.19 2.94 10.33
N ASN A 15 -12.96 4.01 10.45
CA ASN A 15 -12.88 4.90 11.60
C ASN A 15 -13.31 4.20 12.89
N ALA A 16 -14.33 3.36 12.85
CA ALA A 16 -14.78 2.60 14.02
C ALA A 16 -13.69 1.62 14.47
N VAL A 17 -13.10 0.89 13.54
CA VAL A 17 -12.00 -0.05 13.84
C VAL A 17 -10.77 0.69 14.33
N ALA A 18 -10.43 1.82 13.71
CA ALA A 18 -9.30 2.65 14.13
C ALA A 18 -9.52 3.18 15.55
N GLY A 19 -10.76 3.54 15.91
CA GLY A 19 -11.10 3.94 17.27
C GLY A 19 -10.86 2.82 18.27
N ALA A 20 -11.19 1.58 17.90
CA ALA A 20 -10.93 0.41 18.74
C ALA A 20 -9.43 0.13 18.88
N LEU A 21 -8.65 0.43 17.85
CA LEU A 21 -7.19 0.25 17.84
C LEU A 21 -6.43 1.44 18.44
N ASP A 22 -7.12 2.54 18.74
CA ASP A 22 -6.49 3.75 19.26
C ASP A 22 -6.15 3.55 20.74
N ARG A 23 -5.08 2.82 20.99
CA ARG A 23 -4.58 2.47 22.33
C ARG A 23 -3.11 2.91 22.44
N PRO A 24 -2.61 3.17 23.66
CA PRO A 24 -1.24 3.67 23.83
C PRO A 24 -0.15 2.79 23.24
N GLY A 25 -0.35 1.48 23.15
CA GLY A 25 0.64 0.56 22.60
C GLY A 25 0.63 0.41 21.09
N ILE A 26 -0.33 1.04 20.38
CA ILE A 26 -0.51 0.90 18.94
C ILE A 26 -0.25 2.25 18.28
N SER A 27 0.69 2.27 17.32
CA SER A 27 1.02 3.48 16.56
C SER A 27 0.64 3.31 15.09
N PRO A 28 0.32 4.41 14.36
CA PRO A 28 0.10 4.33 12.92
C PRO A 28 1.32 3.76 12.18
N ASP A 29 2.53 4.19 12.53
CA ASP A 29 3.74 3.70 11.90
C ASP A 29 3.96 2.21 12.18
N GLY A 30 3.62 1.75 13.37
CA GLY A 30 3.66 0.33 13.72
C GLY A 30 2.72 -0.48 12.85
N LEU A 31 1.50 0.00 12.62
CA LEU A 31 0.54 -0.66 11.72
C LEU A 31 1.05 -0.65 10.27
N THR A 32 1.67 0.45 9.82
CA THR A 32 2.28 0.54 8.49
C THR A 32 3.35 -0.53 8.33
N LEU A 33 4.25 -0.67 9.30
CA LEU A 33 5.33 -1.66 9.24
C LEU A 33 4.80 -3.09 9.28
N VAL A 34 3.84 -3.37 10.14
CA VAL A 34 3.22 -4.71 10.21
C VAL A 34 2.51 -5.05 8.91
N GLY A 35 1.74 -4.10 8.38
CA GLY A 35 1.05 -4.28 7.10
C GLY A 35 2.03 -4.53 5.96
N PHE A 36 3.14 -3.80 5.92
CA PHE A 36 4.16 -4.01 4.91
C PHE A 36 4.83 -5.38 5.06
N ALA A 37 5.13 -5.81 6.29
CA ALA A 37 5.71 -7.13 6.54
C ALA A 37 4.78 -8.24 6.03
N ILE A 38 3.47 -8.12 6.27
CA ILE A 38 2.49 -9.06 5.74
C ILE A 38 2.45 -8.99 4.21
N GLY A 39 2.48 -7.79 3.63
CA GLY A 39 2.50 -7.62 2.19
C GLY A 39 3.72 -8.24 1.53
N VAL A 40 4.88 -8.16 2.17
CA VAL A 40 6.12 -8.77 1.65
C VAL A 40 5.99 -10.29 1.55
N LEU A 41 5.17 -10.92 2.38
CA LEU A 41 4.91 -12.35 2.27
C LEU A 41 4.25 -12.73 0.94
N ALA A 42 3.60 -11.79 0.27
CA ALA A 42 3.03 -12.04 -1.06
C ALA A 42 4.13 -12.41 -2.06
N LEU A 43 5.35 -11.91 -1.90
CA LEU A 43 6.45 -12.20 -2.83
C LEU A 43 6.77 -13.71 -2.89
N PRO A 44 7.12 -14.38 -1.77
CA PRO A 44 7.35 -15.83 -1.83
C PRO A 44 6.10 -16.61 -2.21
N PHE A 45 4.91 -16.19 -1.78
CA PHE A 45 3.68 -16.88 -2.16
C PHE A 45 3.45 -16.80 -3.67
N LEU A 46 3.66 -15.64 -4.29
CA LEU A 46 3.56 -15.49 -5.74
C LEU A 46 4.63 -16.33 -6.45
N ALA A 47 5.87 -16.24 -5.97
CA ALA A 47 6.99 -16.96 -6.58
C ALA A 47 6.78 -18.48 -6.56
N LEU A 48 6.14 -19.00 -5.50
CA LEU A 48 5.83 -20.43 -5.37
C LEU A 48 4.53 -20.84 -6.07
N GLY A 49 3.80 -19.89 -6.64
CA GLY A 49 2.52 -20.15 -7.26
C GLY A 49 1.36 -20.31 -6.28
N TRP A 50 1.54 -19.92 -5.04
CA TRP A 50 0.50 -19.98 -4.00
C TRP A 50 -0.38 -18.72 -4.07
N TYR A 51 -1.16 -18.64 -5.16
CA TYR A 51 -1.87 -17.41 -5.48
C TYR A 51 -2.98 -17.07 -4.47
N GLY A 52 -3.63 -18.08 -3.89
CA GLY A 52 -4.63 -17.85 -2.85
C GLY A 52 -4.02 -17.23 -1.59
N ALA A 53 -2.87 -17.76 -1.15
CA ALA A 53 -2.16 -17.20 -0.01
C ALA A 53 -1.62 -15.80 -0.32
N ALA A 54 -1.12 -15.59 -1.55
CA ALA A 54 -0.67 -14.27 -1.99
C ALA A 54 -1.81 -13.25 -1.98
N LEU A 55 -2.98 -13.64 -2.48
CA LEU A 55 -4.16 -12.77 -2.48
C LEU A 55 -4.56 -12.40 -1.05
N ALA A 56 -4.55 -13.38 -0.14
CA ALA A 56 -4.86 -13.11 1.27
C ALA A 56 -3.88 -12.10 1.88
N ALA A 57 -2.59 -12.25 1.60
CA ALA A 57 -1.56 -11.32 2.09
C ALA A 57 -1.76 -9.91 1.52
N ILE A 58 -2.08 -9.81 0.23
CA ILE A 58 -2.32 -8.53 -0.44
C ILE A 58 -3.54 -7.83 0.15
N LEU A 59 -4.66 -8.56 0.30
CA LEU A 59 -5.88 -7.99 0.86
C LEU A 59 -5.68 -7.54 2.30
N LEU A 60 -4.97 -8.32 3.10
CA LEU A 60 -4.68 -7.96 4.49
C LEU A 60 -3.77 -6.73 4.56
N ASN A 61 -2.76 -6.66 3.68
CA ASN A 61 -1.91 -5.47 3.57
C ASN A 61 -2.75 -4.23 3.25
N ARG A 62 -3.68 -4.32 2.28
CA ARG A 62 -4.53 -3.20 1.91
C ARG A 62 -5.47 -2.79 3.04
N LEU A 63 -5.99 -3.76 3.79
CA LEU A 63 -6.84 -3.46 4.94
C LEU A 63 -6.04 -2.72 6.03
N LEU A 64 -4.85 -3.21 6.36
CA LEU A 64 -4.01 -2.58 7.38
C LEU A 64 -3.55 -1.18 6.93
N ASP A 65 -3.30 -0.99 5.64
CA ASP A 65 -2.97 0.32 5.10
C ASP A 65 -4.12 1.32 5.32
N GLY A 66 -5.37 0.87 5.09
CA GLY A 66 -6.53 1.70 5.38
C GLY A 66 -6.67 2.03 6.86
N LEU A 67 -6.37 1.06 7.73
CA LEU A 67 -6.44 1.25 9.18
C LEU A 67 -5.34 2.17 9.70
N ASP A 68 -4.10 2.03 9.19
CA ASP A 68 -3.02 2.91 9.64
C ASP A 68 -3.28 4.37 9.25
N GLY A 69 -3.84 4.58 8.06
CA GLY A 69 -4.23 5.93 7.62
C GLY A 69 -5.32 6.51 8.49
N ALA A 70 -6.35 5.71 8.83
CA ALA A 70 -7.44 6.16 9.70
C ALA A 70 -6.91 6.48 11.10
N LEU A 71 -6.01 5.65 11.65
CA LEU A 71 -5.41 5.90 12.95
C LEU A 71 -4.52 7.14 12.93
N ALA A 72 -3.74 7.34 11.87
CA ALA A 72 -2.90 8.53 11.71
C ALA A 72 -3.73 9.81 11.71
N ARG A 73 -4.88 9.80 11.03
CA ARG A 73 -5.77 10.96 10.99
C ARG A 73 -6.36 11.26 12.37
N ARG A 74 -6.58 10.24 13.21
CA ARG A 74 -7.08 10.44 14.58
C ARG A 74 -6.01 11.06 15.49
N ARG A 75 -4.74 10.68 15.31
CA ARG A 75 -3.63 11.11 16.17
C ARG A 75 -2.86 12.31 15.67
N GLY A 76 -3.12 12.72 14.43
CA GLY A 76 -2.37 13.80 13.78
C GLY A 76 -1.34 13.24 12.80
N LEU A 77 -1.37 13.77 11.58
CA LEU A 77 -0.47 13.36 10.51
C LEU A 77 0.93 13.89 10.77
N THR A 78 1.94 13.09 10.43
CA THR A 78 3.35 13.47 10.53
C THR A 78 4.04 13.34 9.19
N ASP A 79 5.09 14.13 8.95
CA ASP A 79 5.88 14.05 7.72
C ASP A 79 6.59 12.70 7.63
N ALA A 80 7.13 12.22 8.74
CA ALA A 80 7.81 10.91 8.78
C ALA A 80 6.84 9.77 8.47
N GLY A 81 5.63 9.82 9.03
CA GLY A 81 4.60 8.82 8.74
C GLY A 81 4.16 8.86 7.29
N GLY A 82 4.00 10.05 6.72
CA GLY A 82 3.67 10.21 5.31
C GLY A 82 4.74 9.67 4.39
N PHE A 83 6.01 9.93 4.70
CA PHE A 83 7.13 9.38 3.92
C PHE A 83 7.13 7.86 3.97
N LEU A 84 6.98 7.30 5.17
CA LEU A 84 6.99 5.85 5.36
C LEU A 84 5.87 5.18 4.56
N ASP A 85 4.67 5.74 4.64
CA ASP A 85 3.48 5.22 3.97
C ASP A 85 3.68 5.20 2.45
N ILE A 86 4.12 6.32 1.87
CA ILE A 86 4.31 6.44 0.43
C ILE A 86 5.42 5.51 -0.05
N ALA A 87 6.56 5.50 0.64
CA ALA A 87 7.71 4.69 0.24
C ALA A 87 7.38 3.19 0.27
N LEU A 88 6.71 2.73 1.33
CA LEU A 88 6.35 1.33 1.47
C LEU A 88 5.25 0.92 0.50
N ASP A 89 4.31 1.82 0.19
CA ASP A 89 3.28 1.56 -0.83
C ASP A 89 3.91 1.32 -2.20
N PHE A 90 4.86 2.15 -2.62
CA PHE A 90 5.50 1.96 -3.92
C PHE A 90 6.33 0.68 -3.96
N LEU A 91 7.02 0.34 -2.87
CA LEU A 91 7.73 -0.93 -2.78
C LEU A 91 6.77 -2.11 -2.91
N PHE A 92 5.61 -2.03 -2.24
CA PHE A 92 4.60 -3.08 -2.32
C PHE A 92 4.03 -3.19 -3.73
N TYR A 93 3.72 -2.08 -4.38
CA TYR A 93 3.20 -2.11 -5.76
C TYR A 93 4.19 -2.75 -6.73
N ALA A 94 5.48 -2.51 -6.55
CA ALA A 94 6.53 -3.12 -7.39
C ALA A 94 6.72 -4.61 -7.07
N LEU A 95 6.50 -4.99 -5.81
CA LEU A 95 6.70 -6.36 -5.34
C LEU A 95 5.77 -7.35 -6.04
N VAL A 96 4.52 -6.96 -6.32
CA VAL A 96 3.53 -7.87 -6.91
C VAL A 96 3.92 -8.29 -8.33
N PRO A 97 4.18 -7.37 -9.30
CA PRO A 97 4.66 -7.79 -10.62
C PRO A 97 5.98 -8.57 -10.54
N PHE A 98 6.87 -8.19 -9.63
CA PHE A 98 8.12 -8.90 -9.45
C PHE A 98 7.89 -10.34 -9.00
N GLY A 99 6.94 -10.56 -8.08
CA GLY A 99 6.55 -11.90 -7.65
C GLY A 99 6.03 -12.76 -8.79
N PHE A 100 5.23 -12.20 -9.69
CA PHE A 100 4.77 -12.92 -10.88
C PHE A 100 5.91 -13.26 -11.82
N ILE A 101 6.90 -12.37 -11.96
CA ILE A 101 8.10 -12.67 -12.76
C ILE A 101 8.83 -13.87 -12.15
N LEU A 102 9.00 -13.90 -10.84
CA LEU A 102 9.67 -15.02 -10.16
C LEU A 102 8.91 -16.34 -10.31
N ALA A 103 7.56 -16.27 -10.35
CA ALA A 103 6.72 -17.44 -10.51
C ALA A 103 6.94 -18.12 -11.86
N ASP A 104 7.05 -17.35 -12.94
CA ASP A 104 7.23 -17.86 -14.29
C ASP A 104 7.98 -16.82 -15.12
N PRO A 105 9.32 -16.80 -15.02
CA PRO A 105 10.10 -15.75 -15.70
C PRO A 105 9.92 -15.74 -17.22
N LEU A 106 9.79 -16.90 -17.86
CA LEU A 106 9.67 -16.97 -19.31
C LEU A 106 8.41 -16.31 -19.82
N ASN A 107 7.28 -16.49 -19.13
CA ASN A 107 6.00 -15.96 -19.58
C ASN A 107 5.70 -14.58 -18.99
N ASN A 108 6.23 -14.28 -17.80
CA ASN A 108 5.83 -13.09 -17.05
C ASN A 108 6.86 -11.98 -17.06
N ALA A 109 8.11 -12.23 -17.54
CA ALA A 109 9.15 -11.21 -17.46
C ALA A 109 8.78 -9.93 -18.23
N LEU A 110 8.28 -10.06 -19.44
CA LEU A 110 7.95 -8.90 -20.27
C LEU A 110 6.76 -8.13 -19.70
N ALA A 111 5.66 -8.83 -19.36
CA ALA A 111 4.48 -8.19 -18.80
C ALA A 111 4.79 -7.56 -17.44
N GLY A 112 5.53 -8.26 -16.58
CA GLY A 112 5.92 -7.73 -15.28
C GLY A 112 6.85 -6.53 -15.40
N GLY A 113 7.77 -6.57 -16.36
CA GLY A 113 8.64 -5.44 -16.65
C GLY A 113 7.88 -4.22 -17.13
N TRP A 114 6.87 -4.40 -18.00
CA TRP A 114 6.00 -3.31 -18.43
C TRP A 114 5.22 -2.70 -17.28
N LEU A 115 4.70 -3.54 -16.37
CA LEU A 115 3.99 -3.05 -15.19
C LEU A 115 4.91 -2.25 -14.28
N LEU A 116 6.14 -2.71 -14.05
CA LEU A 116 7.11 -1.97 -13.25
C LEU A 116 7.44 -0.62 -13.89
N PHE A 117 7.63 -0.60 -15.20
CA PHE A 117 7.87 0.63 -15.96
C PHE A 117 6.71 1.60 -15.80
N ALA A 118 5.47 1.10 -15.93
CA ALA A 118 4.26 1.92 -15.79
C ALA A 118 4.13 2.47 -14.37
N PHE A 119 4.44 1.67 -13.35
CA PHE A 119 4.39 2.12 -11.96
C PHE A 119 5.43 3.22 -11.69
N ILE A 120 6.63 3.11 -12.25
CA ILE A 120 7.65 4.15 -12.12
C ILE A 120 7.17 5.44 -12.77
N GLY A 121 6.61 5.36 -13.99
CA GLY A 121 6.08 6.53 -14.69
C GLY A 121 4.95 7.19 -13.93
N THR A 122 3.98 6.40 -13.50
CA THR A 122 2.82 6.91 -12.73
C THR A 122 3.27 7.46 -11.39
N GLY A 123 4.10 6.72 -10.66
CA GLY A 123 4.56 7.12 -9.34
C GLY A 123 5.41 8.37 -9.36
N SER A 124 6.36 8.47 -10.30
CA SER A 124 7.20 9.65 -10.41
C SER A 124 6.40 10.89 -10.83
N SER A 125 5.42 10.72 -11.73
CA SER A 125 4.53 11.82 -12.12
C SER A 125 3.69 12.31 -10.94
N PHE A 126 3.15 11.38 -10.15
CA PHE A 126 2.38 11.73 -8.95
C PHE A 126 3.24 12.49 -7.95
N LEU A 127 4.45 11.99 -7.66
CA LEU A 127 5.33 12.62 -6.67
C LEU A 127 5.81 13.98 -7.15
N ALA A 128 6.13 14.11 -8.45
CA ALA A 128 6.54 15.38 -9.01
C ALA A 128 5.42 16.41 -8.95
N PHE A 129 4.19 16.00 -9.29
CA PHE A 129 3.02 16.88 -9.19
C PHE A 129 2.80 17.28 -7.74
N ALA A 130 2.85 16.34 -6.80
CA ALA A 130 2.64 16.63 -5.39
C ALA A 130 3.68 17.62 -4.85
N ALA A 131 4.95 17.45 -5.22
CA ALA A 131 6.02 18.36 -4.81
C ALA A 131 5.80 19.78 -5.35
N LEU A 132 5.41 19.89 -6.63
CA LEU A 132 5.16 21.20 -7.25
C LEU A 132 3.89 21.83 -6.70
N ALA A 133 2.85 21.05 -6.47
CA ALA A 133 1.61 21.55 -5.88
C ALA A 133 1.86 22.11 -4.47
N ALA A 134 2.64 21.41 -3.65
CA ALA A 134 2.99 21.87 -2.33
C ALA A 134 3.79 23.18 -2.38
N ARG A 135 4.74 23.27 -3.33
CA ARG A 135 5.57 24.47 -3.53
C ARG A 135 4.73 25.69 -3.92
N HIS A 136 3.69 25.49 -4.72
CA HIS A 136 2.82 26.56 -5.19
C HIS A 136 1.51 26.67 -4.41
N GLN A 137 1.35 25.87 -3.38
CA GLN A 137 0.18 25.88 -2.49
C GLN A 137 -1.14 25.62 -3.25
N ILE A 138 -1.08 24.69 -4.19
CA ILE A 138 -2.25 24.30 -4.97
C ILE A 138 -3.01 23.19 -4.27
#